data_d94dba6c456eeee28c362c2bd198e79d
#
_entry.id   d94dba6c456eeee28c362c2bd198e79d
#
_cell.length_a   1.000
_cell.length_b   1.000
_cell.length_c   1.000
_cell.angle_alpha   90.00
_cell.angle_beta   90.00
_cell.angle_gamma   90.00
#
_symmetry.space_group_name_H-M   'P 1'
#
loop_
_entity.id
_entity.type
_entity.pdbx_description
1 polymer ?
#
loop_
_entity_poly.entity_id
_entity_poly.type
_entity_poly.pdbx_seq_one_letter_code
_entity_poly.pdbx_strand_id
1 'polypeptide(L)'
;PEKPFTTCPTSETTLYACGVNESGTRSIGDTQNVLFTENDIEWFDVTTRELRFCDTMAPLKEQIPLLASVDFYLGGEHLFSGGATHVGLICSQVFDDLVLCCGKMDGEVIDDGHYYLYDCYPNTPQFLNDELVKANRAKRAAQWEIFTKYLESKGKLKK
;
A
#
# COMPACT_ATOMS: atom_id res chain seq x y z
N PRO A 1 23.54 0.73 4.94
CA PRO A 1 23.76 1.05 3.66
C PRO A 1 22.53 1.28 2.97
N GLU A 2 22.69 1.83 1.95
CA GLU A 2 21.66 2.11 1.32
C GLU A 2 21.02 1.16 0.66
N LYS A 3 19.83 1.04 0.53
CA LYS A 3 19.18 0.19 -0.20
C LYS A 3 19.33 0.52 -1.54
N PRO A 4 19.70 -0.26 -2.26
CA PRO A 4 19.89 0.00 -3.62
C PRO A 4 18.58 0.09 -4.23
N PHE A 5 18.43 0.84 -4.98
CA PHE A 5 17.33 0.91 -5.66
C PHE A 5 17.21 0.08 -6.54
N THR A 6 16.86 -0.36 -6.80
CA THR A 6 16.82 -1.04 -7.57
C THR A 6 16.40 -1.78 -8.11
N THR A 7 16.54 -2.49 -8.35
CA THR A 7 16.41 -3.56 -8.89
C THR A 7 15.41 -4.21 -8.17
N CYS A 8 14.65 -4.96 -8.67
CA CYS A 8 13.74 -5.78 -8.02
C CYS A 8 14.41 -6.51 -6.93
N PRO A 9 13.78 -6.65 -5.83
CA PRO A 9 14.34 -7.40 -4.76
C PRO A 9 14.68 -8.81 -5.18
N THR A 10 15.65 -9.38 -4.51
CA THR A 10 16.09 -10.70 -4.86
C THR A 10 15.13 -11.69 -4.31
N SER A 11 15.46 -12.94 -4.50
CA SER A 11 14.58 -13.99 -4.04
C SER A 11 14.45 -14.01 -2.54
N GLU A 12 15.30 -13.35 -1.81
CA GLU A 12 15.14 -13.35 -0.41
C GLU A 12 14.05 -12.42 0.04
N THR A 13 13.64 -11.49 -0.78
CA THR A 13 12.58 -10.57 -0.42
C THR A 13 11.39 -10.90 -1.28
N THR A 14 10.46 -11.64 -0.72
CA THR A 14 9.36 -12.12 -1.51
C THR A 14 8.25 -11.10 -1.67
N LEU A 15 7.89 -10.41 -0.60
CA LEU A 15 6.82 -9.41 -0.67
C LEU A 15 7.42 -8.02 -0.68
N TYR A 16 7.04 -7.21 -1.64
CA TYR A 16 7.54 -5.84 -1.72
C TYR A 16 6.55 -4.96 -2.47
N ALA A 17 6.69 -3.68 -2.30
CA ALA A 17 5.86 -2.70 -2.98
C ALA A 17 6.74 -1.71 -3.72
N CYS A 18 6.34 -1.37 -4.93
CA CYS A 18 7.08 -0.43 -5.77
C CYS A 18 6.21 0.77 -6.06
N GLY A 19 6.81 1.93 -6.13
CA GLY A 19 6.10 3.15 -6.45
C GLY A 19 6.20 3.49 -7.91
N VAL A 20 5.14 4.06 -8.45
CA VAL A 20 5.11 4.54 -9.83
C VAL A 20 4.91 6.04 -9.72
N ASN A 21 5.83 6.83 -10.27
CA ASN A 21 5.74 8.28 -10.10
C ASN A 21 4.65 8.86 -10.96
N GLU A 22 4.43 10.15 -10.82
CA GLU A 22 3.33 10.77 -11.49
C GLU A 22 3.42 10.78 -12.97
N SER A 23 4.59 10.70 -13.53
CA SER A 23 4.70 10.68 -14.99
C SER A 23 4.30 9.33 -15.51
N GLY A 24 4.09 8.39 -14.63
CA GLY A 24 3.71 7.07 -15.07
C GLY A 24 4.86 6.25 -15.57
N THR A 25 6.08 6.79 -15.49
CA THR A 25 7.17 6.06 -16.06
C THR A 25 7.73 5.24 -15.01
N ARG A 26 7.85 3.99 -15.27
CA ARG A 26 8.62 3.16 -14.54
C ARG A 26 9.94 3.32 -15.05
N SER A 27 10.89 3.33 -14.25
CA SER A 27 12.16 3.45 -14.73
C SER A 27 12.48 2.38 -15.51
N ILE A 28 12.91 2.60 -16.62
CA ILE A 28 13.23 1.61 -17.47
C ILE A 28 14.27 0.82 -17.03
N GLY A 29 14.23 -0.21 -17.27
CA GLY A 29 15.28 -0.97 -16.94
C GLY A 29 15.28 -1.32 -15.62
N ASP A 30 14.62 -1.03 -15.11
CA ASP A 30 14.72 -1.37 -14.14
C ASP A 30 14.67 -0.91 -12.93
N THR A 31 14.72 -0.15 -12.81
CA THR A 31 14.82 0.29 -11.62
C THR A 31 13.51 0.61 -11.21
N GLN A 32 12.85 -0.21 -10.51
CA GLN A 32 11.66 0.09 -9.94
C GLN A 32 11.95 0.75 -8.64
N ASN A 33 11.17 1.68 -8.23
CA ASN A 33 11.36 2.38 -6.99
C ASN A 33 10.71 1.53 -5.90
N VAL A 34 11.49 0.75 -5.23
CA VAL A 34 10.97 -0.11 -4.16
C VAL A 34 10.72 0.76 -2.94
N LEU A 35 9.46 0.85 -2.53
CA LEU A 35 9.10 1.67 -1.38
C LEU A 35 9.36 0.92 -0.09
N PHE A 36 9.02 -0.34 -0.03
CA PHE A 36 9.28 -1.14 1.15
C PHE A 36 9.19 -2.61 0.80
N THR A 37 9.74 -3.42 1.69
CA THR A 37 9.68 -4.88 1.52
C THR A 37 9.06 -5.47 2.75
N GLU A 38 8.86 -6.77 2.75
CA GLU A 38 8.29 -7.42 3.92
C GLU A 38 9.15 -7.22 5.16
N ASN A 39 10.43 -6.98 4.99
CA ASN A 39 11.30 -6.76 6.14
C ASN A 39 11.04 -5.42 6.80
N ASP A 40 10.44 -4.50 6.10
CA ASP A 40 10.09 -3.19 6.65
C ASP A 40 8.75 -3.22 7.35
N ILE A 41 7.96 -4.28 7.17
CA ILE A 41 6.64 -4.35 7.73
C ILE A 41 6.72 -5.04 9.09
N GLU A 42 6.17 -4.38 10.11
CA GLU A 42 6.08 -4.98 11.40
C GLU A 42 4.82 -5.84 11.49
N TRP A 43 3.71 -5.33 11.07
CA TRP A 43 2.47 -6.10 11.03
C TRP A 43 1.42 -5.33 10.22
N PHE A 44 0.37 -6.06 9.83
CA PHE A 44 -0.79 -5.48 9.17
C PHE A 44 -2.02 -5.94 9.93
N ASP A 45 -2.91 -5.01 10.29
CA ASP A 45 -4.11 -5.31 11.05
C ASP A 45 -5.28 -5.37 10.08
N VAL A 46 -5.91 -6.52 9.94
CA VAL A 46 -6.98 -6.67 8.96
C VAL A 46 -8.25 -5.94 9.39
N THR A 47 -8.38 -5.63 10.68
CA THR A 47 -9.57 -4.94 11.16
C THR A 47 -9.47 -3.45 10.96
N THR A 48 -8.38 -2.85 11.40
CA THR A 48 -8.22 -1.41 11.28
C THR A 48 -7.60 -1.03 9.95
N ARG A 49 -7.01 -1.99 9.27
CA ARG A 49 -6.32 -1.81 8.01
C ARG A 49 -5.00 -1.06 8.18
N GLU A 50 -4.51 -0.97 9.38
CA GLU A 50 -3.25 -0.28 9.62
C GLU A 50 -2.08 -1.16 9.20
N LEU A 51 -1.14 -0.59 8.46
CA LEU A 51 0.08 -1.26 8.04
C LEU A 51 1.20 -0.60 8.80
N ARG A 52 1.74 -1.30 9.79
CA ARG A 52 2.76 -0.73 10.65
C ARG A 52 4.14 -1.08 10.12
N PHE A 53 5.00 -0.08 10.02
CA PHE A 53 6.36 -0.30 9.54
C PHE A 53 7.33 -0.25 10.70
N CYS A 54 8.47 -0.88 10.50
CA CYS A 54 9.52 -0.86 11.50
C CYS A 54 10.10 0.55 11.63
N ASP A 55 10.66 0.84 12.78
CA ASP A 55 11.15 2.18 13.04
C ASP A 55 12.28 2.59 12.13
N THR A 56 13.00 1.62 11.59
CA THR A 56 14.15 1.95 10.77
C THR A 56 13.77 2.36 9.36
N MET A 57 12.50 2.22 9.00
CA MET A 57 12.13 2.55 7.64
C MET A 57 11.98 4.05 7.48
N ALA A 58 12.47 4.58 6.36
CA ALA A 58 12.33 5.99 6.09
C ALA A 58 10.87 6.35 5.91
N PRO A 59 10.47 7.55 6.28
CA PRO A 59 9.06 7.91 6.19
C PRO A 59 8.52 7.89 4.78
N LEU A 60 7.48 7.12 4.57
CA LEU A 60 6.85 7.04 3.30
C LEU A 60 6.09 8.30 2.99
N LYS A 61 5.66 9.00 4.02
CA LYS A 61 4.85 10.18 3.85
C LYS A 61 5.47 11.17 2.89
N GLU A 62 6.77 11.29 2.88
CA GLU A 62 7.42 12.26 2.03
C GLU A 62 7.39 11.85 0.57
N GLN A 63 7.24 10.58 0.29
CA GLN A 63 7.22 10.12 -1.08
C GLN A 63 5.82 10.08 -1.66
N ILE A 64 4.81 10.01 -0.81
CA ILE A 64 3.44 9.87 -1.27
C ILE A 64 3.02 10.94 -2.29
N PRO A 65 3.33 12.21 -2.12
CA PRO A 65 2.88 13.19 -3.11
C PRO A 65 3.48 13.01 -4.50
N LEU A 66 4.55 12.23 -4.58
CA LEU A 66 5.20 12.03 -5.87
C LEU A 66 4.71 10.77 -6.56
N LEU A 67 3.83 10.01 -5.92
CA LEU A 67 3.44 8.72 -6.46
C LEU A 67 2.13 8.80 -7.19
N ALA A 68 2.06 8.15 -8.32
CA ALA A 68 0.79 7.98 -9.02
C ALA A 68 0.13 6.71 -8.53
N SER A 69 0.91 5.69 -8.24
CA SER A 69 0.34 4.45 -7.75
C SER A 69 1.40 3.64 -7.02
N VAL A 70 0.96 2.59 -6.36
CA VAL A 70 1.82 1.69 -5.64
C VAL A 70 1.46 0.28 -6.10
N ASP A 71 2.46 -0.46 -6.52
CA ASP A 71 2.25 -1.83 -7.00
C ASP A 71 2.82 -2.80 -5.98
N PHE A 72 2.05 -3.81 -5.63
CA PHE A 72 2.49 -4.82 -4.68
C PHE A 72 2.83 -6.10 -5.42
N TYR A 73 3.92 -6.73 -5.03
CA TYR A 73 4.40 -7.94 -5.67
C TYR A 73 4.70 -9.03 -4.64
N LEU A 74 4.54 -10.26 -5.03
CA LEU A 74 4.91 -11.38 -4.21
C LEU A 74 5.59 -12.41 -5.10
N GLY A 75 6.85 -12.70 -4.78
CA GLY A 75 7.59 -13.66 -5.57
C GLY A 75 7.82 -13.23 -7.01
N GLY A 76 7.85 -11.93 -7.23
CA GLY A 76 8.05 -11.42 -8.59
C GLY A 76 6.77 -11.27 -9.37
N GLU A 77 5.64 -11.71 -8.81
CA GLU A 77 4.38 -11.59 -9.52
C GLU A 77 3.56 -10.45 -8.94
N HIS A 78 2.92 -9.71 -9.80
CA HIS A 78 2.10 -8.57 -9.40
C HIS A 78 0.87 -9.07 -8.66
N LEU A 79 0.63 -8.53 -7.48
CA LEU A 79 -0.55 -8.88 -6.73
C LEU A 79 -1.68 -7.90 -7.00
N PHE A 80 -1.47 -6.66 -6.68
CA PHE A 80 -2.46 -5.63 -6.90
C PHE A 80 -1.79 -4.27 -6.86
N SER A 81 -2.51 -3.28 -7.32
CA SER A 81 -2.02 -1.91 -7.33
C SER A 81 -3.03 -1.02 -6.64
N GLY A 82 -2.60 0.11 -6.19
CA GLY A 82 -3.47 1.08 -5.57
C GLY A 82 -2.93 2.46 -5.67
N GLY A 83 -3.70 3.42 -5.23
CA GLY A 83 -3.25 4.81 -5.17
C GLY A 83 -2.53 5.06 -3.88
N ALA A 84 -2.08 6.29 -3.69
CA ALA A 84 -1.41 6.69 -2.46
C ALA A 84 -1.86 8.10 -2.13
N THR A 85 -2.14 8.36 -0.87
CA THR A 85 -2.56 9.68 -0.47
C THR A 85 -2.20 9.94 0.99
N HIS A 86 -2.33 11.18 1.40
CA HIS A 86 -2.05 11.60 2.77
C HIS A 86 -3.23 12.43 3.23
N VAL A 87 -3.76 12.16 4.41
CA VAL A 87 -4.95 12.84 4.87
C VAL A 87 -4.73 14.35 5.04
N GLY A 88 -3.49 14.80 5.13
CA GLY A 88 -3.23 16.22 5.21
C GLY A 88 -3.32 16.94 3.89
N LEU A 89 -3.33 16.19 2.78
CA LEU A 89 -3.48 16.84 1.49
C LEU A 89 -4.92 17.23 1.35
N ILE A 90 -5.13 18.47 1.08
CA ILE A 90 -6.40 18.86 0.89
C ILE A 90 -6.92 18.44 -0.28
N CYS A 91 -7.92 17.82 -0.41
CA CYS A 91 -8.29 17.56 -1.57
C CYS A 91 -9.40 16.93 -1.74
N SER A 92 -9.85 16.88 -2.71
CA SER A 92 -10.93 16.25 -3.17
C SER A 92 -10.57 15.00 -3.79
N GLN A 93 -9.51 14.41 -3.43
CA GLN A 93 -9.13 13.17 -4.05
C GLN A 93 -10.03 12.07 -3.55
N VAL A 94 -10.45 11.24 -4.46
CA VAL A 94 -11.28 10.10 -4.15
C VAL A 94 -10.71 8.91 -4.87
N PHE A 95 -10.53 7.82 -4.16
CA PHE A 95 -10.05 6.60 -4.81
C PHE A 95 -11.12 5.53 -4.61
N ASP A 96 -11.51 4.91 -5.70
CA ASP A 96 -12.51 3.85 -5.63
C ASP A 96 -11.84 2.47 -5.70
N ASP A 97 -10.56 2.41 -5.44
CA ASP A 97 -9.80 1.17 -5.44
C ASP A 97 -8.88 1.20 -4.23
N LEU A 98 -8.02 0.19 -4.12
CA LEU A 98 -7.11 0.11 -3.01
C LEU A 98 -6.26 1.37 -2.91
N VAL A 99 -6.00 1.82 -1.72
CA VAL A 99 -5.20 3.02 -1.52
C VAL A 99 -4.32 2.87 -0.30
N LEU A 100 -3.07 3.29 -0.43
CA LEU A 100 -2.15 3.36 0.70
C LEU A 100 -2.27 4.78 1.24
N CYS A 101 -2.75 4.91 2.45
CA CYS A 101 -3.08 6.21 3.01
C CYS A 101 -2.22 6.50 4.22
N CYS A 102 -1.62 7.67 4.27
CA CYS A 102 -0.91 8.11 5.46
C CYS A 102 -1.90 8.90 6.29
N GLY A 103 -2.30 8.35 7.41
CA GLY A 103 -3.30 8.93 8.28
C GLY A 103 -4.59 8.13 8.25
N LYS A 104 -5.36 8.27 9.30
CA LYS A 104 -6.59 7.51 9.44
C LYS A 104 -7.75 8.23 8.79
N MET A 105 -8.53 7.51 8.01
CA MET A 105 -9.66 8.11 7.34
C MET A 105 -10.79 7.11 7.27
N ASP A 106 -11.44 6.83 8.42
CA ASP A 106 -12.51 5.88 8.41
C ASP A 106 -13.70 6.51 9.15
N GLY A 107 -14.08 7.67 8.81
CA GLY A 107 -15.17 8.37 9.47
C GLY A 107 -14.66 9.65 10.05
N GLU A 108 -13.43 9.68 10.50
CA GLU A 108 -12.80 10.87 10.97
C GLU A 108 -11.47 10.97 10.28
N VAL A 109 -10.98 12.18 10.11
CA VAL A 109 -9.69 12.38 9.48
C VAL A 109 -8.70 12.65 10.58
N ILE A 110 -7.75 11.75 10.77
CA ILE A 110 -6.76 11.90 11.81
C ILE A 110 -5.39 11.71 11.21
N ASP A 111 -4.57 12.75 11.25
CA ASP A 111 -3.22 12.68 10.73
C ASP A 111 -2.33 12.13 11.84
N ASP A 112 -2.43 10.83 12.07
CA ASP A 112 -1.76 10.19 13.18
C ASP A 112 -0.37 9.67 12.83
N GLY A 113 0.08 9.90 11.60
CA GLY A 113 1.40 9.44 11.20
C GLY A 113 1.48 7.96 10.91
N HIS A 114 0.38 7.25 10.97
CA HIS A 114 0.37 5.83 10.71
C HIS A 114 -0.10 5.59 9.27
N TYR A 115 0.13 4.41 8.76
CA TYR A 115 -0.24 4.10 7.39
C TYR A 115 -1.35 3.07 7.36
N TYR A 116 -2.24 3.21 6.40
CA TYR A 116 -3.40 2.32 6.28
C TYR A 116 -3.58 1.88 4.83
N LEU A 117 -4.05 0.67 4.66
CA LEU A 117 -4.29 0.13 3.33
C LEU A 117 -5.78 -0.10 3.21
N TYR A 118 -6.47 0.87 2.64
CA TYR A 118 -7.93 0.87 2.59
C TYR A 118 -8.44 0.37 1.24
N ASP A 119 -9.71 -0.02 1.20
CA ASP A 119 -10.34 -0.45 -0.05
C ASP A 119 -10.85 0.73 -0.86
N CYS A 120 -10.91 1.89 -0.28
CA CYS A 120 -11.32 3.11 -0.98
C CYS A 120 -10.91 4.30 -0.13
N TYR A 121 -11.02 5.47 -0.68
CA TYR A 121 -10.70 6.69 0.08
C TYR A 121 -11.71 7.75 -0.36
N PRO A 122 -12.46 8.32 0.52
CA PRO A 122 -12.47 8.11 1.98
C PRO A 122 -12.99 6.73 2.35
N ASN A 123 -12.49 6.17 3.43
CA ASN A 123 -12.88 4.83 3.83
C ASN A 123 -14.10 4.92 4.74
N THR A 124 -15.24 5.19 4.15
CA THR A 124 -16.47 5.39 4.90
C THR A 124 -17.50 4.37 4.44
N PRO A 125 -18.50 4.08 5.25
CA PRO A 125 -19.51 3.10 4.83
C PRO A 125 -20.18 3.46 3.52
N GLN A 126 -20.38 4.75 3.28
CA GLN A 126 -21.01 5.17 2.07
C GLN A 126 -20.20 4.76 0.85
N PHE A 127 -18.90 4.99 0.87
CA PHE A 127 -18.07 4.60 -0.25
C PHE A 127 -17.86 3.10 -0.30
N LEU A 128 -17.79 2.45 0.84
CA LEU A 128 -17.58 1.00 0.84
C LEU A 128 -18.77 0.27 0.23
N ASN A 129 -19.93 0.92 0.20
CA ASN A 129 -21.10 0.33 -0.41
C ASN A 129 -21.27 0.71 -1.86
N ASP A 130 -20.38 1.51 -2.40
CA ASP A 130 -20.43 1.91 -3.79
C ASP A 130 -20.19 0.69 -4.68
N GLU A 131 -20.92 0.61 -5.79
CA GLU A 131 -20.83 -0.56 -6.65
C GLU A 131 -19.45 -0.75 -7.25
N LEU A 132 -18.80 0.34 -7.59
CA LEU A 132 -17.46 0.23 -8.16
C LEU A 132 -16.48 -0.26 -7.14
N VAL A 133 -16.58 0.22 -5.89
CA VAL A 133 -15.69 -0.22 -4.83
C VAL A 133 -15.91 -1.70 -4.58
N LYS A 134 -17.17 -2.15 -4.56
CA LYS A 134 -17.44 -3.56 -4.35
C LYS A 134 -16.90 -4.40 -5.50
N ALA A 135 -17.03 -3.91 -6.72
CA ALA A 135 -16.52 -4.64 -7.87
C ALA A 135 -15.01 -4.74 -7.81
N ASN A 136 -14.33 -3.68 -7.41
CA ASN A 136 -12.88 -3.69 -7.32
C ASN A 136 -12.40 -4.64 -6.23
N ARG A 137 -13.12 -4.66 -5.11
CA ARG A 137 -12.78 -5.60 -4.04
C ARG A 137 -12.93 -7.03 -4.51
N ALA A 138 -13.98 -7.31 -5.26
CA ALA A 138 -14.22 -8.65 -5.76
C ALA A 138 -13.11 -9.07 -6.73
N LYS A 139 -12.69 -8.13 -7.57
CA LYS A 139 -11.67 -8.46 -8.53
C LYS A 139 -10.34 -8.81 -7.88
N ARG A 140 -9.99 -8.21 -6.77
CA ARG A 140 -8.70 -8.49 -6.16
C ARG A 140 -8.79 -9.43 -4.96
N ALA A 141 -9.99 -10.02 -4.73
CA ALA A 141 -10.18 -10.82 -3.53
C ALA A 141 -9.18 -11.97 -3.41
N ALA A 142 -8.89 -12.64 -4.51
CA ALA A 142 -7.96 -13.75 -4.47
C ALA A 142 -6.55 -13.28 -4.13
N GLN A 143 -6.13 -12.18 -4.72
CA GLN A 143 -4.80 -11.65 -4.45
C GLN A 143 -4.71 -11.09 -3.04
N TRP A 144 -5.81 -10.53 -2.55
CA TRP A 144 -5.85 -10.01 -1.18
C TRP A 144 -5.68 -11.15 -0.19
N GLU A 145 -6.31 -12.27 -0.49
CA GLU A 145 -6.16 -13.42 0.37
C GLU A 145 -4.74 -13.94 0.36
N ILE A 146 -4.09 -13.95 -0.80
CA ILE A 146 -2.70 -14.37 -0.89
C ILE A 146 -1.83 -13.44 -0.03
N PHE A 147 -2.07 -12.15 -0.10
CA PHE A 147 -1.31 -11.16 0.65
C PHE A 147 -1.47 -11.38 2.15
N THR A 148 -2.70 -11.52 2.62
CA THR A 148 -2.92 -11.64 4.05
C THR A 148 -2.41 -12.99 4.57
N LYS A 149 -2.58 -14.05 3.80
CA LYS A 149 -2.08 -15.34 4.24
C LYS A 149 -0.57 -15.37 4.27
N TYR A 150 0.08 -14.67 3.35
CA TYR A 150 1.53 -14.62 3.37
C TYR A 150 2.00 -13.90 4.62
N LEU A 151 1.38 -12.78 4.96
CA LEU A 151 1.76 -12.06 6.18
C LEU A 151 1.47 -12.90 7.41
N GLU A 152 0.38 -13.65 7.40
CA GLU A 152 0.06 -14.51 8.52
C GLU A 152 1.14 -15.58 8.69
N SER A 153 1.63 -16.13 7.59
CA SER A 153 2.65 -17.16 7.68
C SER A 153 3.97 -16.59 8.21
N LYS A 154 4.15 -15.29 8.12
CA LYS A 154 5.36 -14.68 8.63
C LYS A 154 5.17 -14.08 10.02
N GLY A 155 4.00 -14.29 10.62
CA GLY A 155 3.72 -13.75 11.93
C GLY A 155 3.51 -12.25 11.93
N LYS A 156 3.10 -11.70 10.80
CA LYS A 156 2.94 -10.26 10.66
C LYS A 156 1.50 -9.84 10.41
N LEU A 157 0.56 -10.67 10.77
CA LEU A 157 -0.84 -10.35 10.57
C LEU A 157 -1.56 -10.26 11.91
N LYS A 158 -2.27 -9.17 12.12
CA LYS A 158 -3.11 -9.02 13.31
C LYS A 158 -4.56 -9.16 12.88
N LYS A 159 -5.35 -9.82 13.68
CA LYS A 159 -6.75 -10.01 13.36
C LYS A 159 -7.66 -9.39 14.36
#